data_9579794068afbf79e4efd96d88d9d7f7
#
_entry.id   9579794068afbf79e4efd96d88d9d7f7
#
_cell.length_a   1.000
_cell.length_b   1.000
_cell.length_c   1.000
_cell.angle_alpha   90.00
_cell.angle_beta   90.00
_cell.angle_gamma   90.00
#
_symmetry.space_group_name_H-M   'P 1'
#
loop_
_entity.id
_entity.type
_entity.pdbx_description
1 polymer ?
#
loop_
_entity_poly.entity_id
_entity_poly.type
_entity_poly.pdbx_seq_one_letter_code
_entity_poly.pdbx_strand_id
1 'polypeptide(L)'
;LDISVRRGEVIAITGPSGCGKTTIGNLLLGLAAPDAGGVERSRGVAPQRFQKLYQDPPAAFAPHQTLRRGLEHLLKLHRLPWRQAEEAMERLALAPVLLDRRPGEVSGGELQRFAILRALLLDPVFLFADEATSRLDPVSQQDVVAILIDAVRNRGLALLIVTHEIALAERVASRVIRIGSDLPLAGSGDA
;
A
#
# COMPACT_ATOMS: atom_id res chain seq x y z
N LEU A 1 7.25 20.52 1.98
CA LEU A 1 6.29 19.70 2.71
C LEU A 1 7.00 18.95 3.82
N ASP A 2 6.49 19.03 5.04
CA ASP A 2 7.04 18.32 6.19
C ASP A 2 6.04 17.25 6.64
N ILE A 3 6.43 15.98 6.53
CA ILE A 3 5.58 14.81 6.85
C ILE A 3 6.37 13.85 7.72
N SER A 4 5.77 13.43 8.83
CA SER A 4 6.28 12.33 9.64
C SER A 4 5.22 11.26 9.79
N VAL A 5 5.58 9.99 9.65
CA VAL A 5 4.70 8.82 9.87
C VAL A 5 5.28 7.96 10.97
N ARG A 6 4.52 7.75 12.04
CA ARG A 6 4.98 7.01 13.22
C ARG A 6 4.44 5.59 13.23
N ARG A 7 5.07 4.72 13.99
CA ARG A 7 4.57 3.36 14.22
C ARG A 7 3.16 3.38 14.80
N GLY A 8 2.28 2.55 14.25
CA GLY A 8 0.88 2.48 14.65
C GLY A 8 0.04 3.69 14.21
N GLU A 9 0.57 4.53 13.32
CA GLU A 9 -0.12 5.69 12.77
C GLU A 9 -0.66 5.40 11.37
N VAL A 10 -1.86 5.91 11.09
CA VAL A 10 -2.42 5.95 9.72
C VAL A 10 -2.48 7.40 9.29
N ILE A 11 -1.79 7.72 8.21
CA ILE A 11 -1.89 9.03 7.54
C ILE A 11 -2.55 8.84 6.19
N ALA A 12 -3.52 9.69 5.88
CA ALA A 12 -4.10 9.76 4.54
C ALA A 12 -3.60 11.02 3.81
N ILE A 13 -3.28 10.86 2.53
CA ILE A 13 -3.02 11.96 1.60
C ILE A 13 -4.15 12.02 0.59
N THR A 14 -4.75 13.19 0.45
CA THR A 14 -5.79 13.49 -0.53
C THR A 14 -5.40 14.67 -1.40
N GLY A 15 -5.98 14.78 -2.57
CA GLY A 15 -5.73 15.89 -3.51
C GLY A 15 -5.97 15.49 -4.97
N PRO A 16 -5.92 16.46 -5.91
CA PRO A 16 -6.13 16.22 -7.33
C PRO A 16 -5.15 15.19 -7.92
N SER A 17 -5.51 14.62 -9.06
CA SER A 17 -4.57 13.79 -9.83
C SER A 17 -3.37 14.64 -10.27
N GLY A 18 -2.16 14.06 -10.23
CA GLY A 18 -0.94 14.74 -10.64
C GLY A 18 -0.32 15.69 -9.61
N CYS A 19 -0.93 15.92 -8.45
CA CYS A 19 -0.37 16.83 -7.43
C CYS A 19 0.81 16.26 -6.62
N GLY A 20 1.33 15.08 -6.99
CA GLY A 20 2.55 14.52 -6.39
C GLY A 20 2.33 13.53 -5.22
N LYS A 21 1.12 13.06 -4.98
CA LYS A 21 0.82 12.08 -3.89
C LYS A 21 1.69 10.83 -3.97
N THR A 22 1.75 10.20 -5.14
CA THR A 22 2.61 9.03 -5.41
C THR A 22 4.09 9.35 -5.24
N THR A 23 4.52 10.54 -5.65
CA THR A 23 5.92 11.00 -5.49
C THR A 23 6.30 11.05 -4.02
N ILE A 24 5.44 11.59 -3.14
CA ILE A 24 5.68 11.62 -1.70
C ILE A 24 5.87 10.21 -1.14
N GLY A 25 4.97 9.27 -1.48
CA GLY A 25 5.11 7.88 -1.05
C GLY A 25 6.41 7.23 -1.54
N ASN A 26 6.80 7.49 -2.79
CA ASN A 26 8.05 6.98 -3.37
C ASN A 26 9.29 7.59 -2.69
N LEU A 27 9.27 8.87 -2.32
CA LEU A 27 10.32 9.51 -1.54
C LEU A 27 10.47 8.84 -0.16
N LEU A 28 9.35 8.62 0.55
CA LEU A 28 9.35 7.95 1.85
C LEU A 28 9.83 6.50 1.77
N LEU A 29 9.56 5.80 0.68
CA LEU A 29 10.08 4.46 0.40
C LEU A 29 11.56 4.44 0.00
N GLY A 30 12.09 5.56 -0.46
CA GLY A 30 13.45 5.65 -1.04
C GLY A 30 13.54 5.18 -2.47
N LEU A 31 12.42 5.16 -3.16
CA LEU A 31 12.34 4.85 -4.60
C LEU A 31 12.63 6.09 -5.46
N ALA A 32 12.66 7.28 -4.85
CA ALA A 32 13.03 8.54 -5.46
C ALA A 32 13.85 9.37 -4.48
N ALA A 33 14.68 10.28 -5.00
CA ALA A 33 15.40 11.27 -4.20
C ALA A 33 14.66 12.62 -4.23
N PRO A 34 14.64 13.39 -3.11
CA PRO A 34 14.07 14.73 -3.11
C PRO A 34 15.01 15.73 -3.80
N ASP A 35 14.45 16.72 -4.49
CA ASP A 35 15.22 17.82 -5.11
C ASP A 35 15.82 18.75 -4.05
N ALA A 36 15.16 18.89 -2.90
CA ALA A 36 15.61 19.66 -1.75
C ALA A 36 15.11 19.07 -0.44
N GLY A 37 15.81 19.29 0.64
CA GLY A 37 15.52 18.68 1.94
C GLY A 37 16.05 17.25 2.06
N GLY A 38 15.35 16.41 2.83
CA GLY A 38 15.79 15.03 3.06
C GLY A 38 14.67 14.14 3.55
N VAL A 39 14.91 12.84 3.51
CA VAL A 39 14.02 11.80 4.06
C VAL A 39 14.79 11.00 5.09
N GLU A 40 14.34 11.06 6.33
CA GLU A 40 14.88 10.25 7.40
C GLU A 40 14.02 8.99 7.61
N ARG A 41 14.66 7.85 7.72
CA ARG A 41 14.03 6.56 8.03
C ARG A 41 14.61 5.97 9.28
N SER A 42 13.84 5.13 9.96
CA SER A 42 14.32 4.41 11.14
C SER A 42 15.62 3.66 10.85
N ARG A 43 16.67 3.95 11.62
CA ARG A 43 17.98 3.31 11.45
C ARG A 43 17.91 1.82 11.77
N GLY A 44 18.71 1.02 11.07
CA GLY A 44 18.80 -0.43 11.31
C GLY A 44 17.61 -1.25 10.78
N VAL A 45 16.68 -0.63 10.08
CA VAL A 45 15.55 -1.34 9.45
C VAL A 45 15.94 -1.75 8.04
N ALA A 46 15.77 -3.04 7.74
CA ALA A 46 16.07 -3.59 6.42
C ALA A 46 15.13 -3.01 5.34
N PRO A 47 15.63 -2.68 4.13
CA PRO A 47 14.85 -2.02 3.08
C PRO A 47 13.56 -2.74 2.71
N GLN A 48 13.53 -4.07 2.71
CA GLN A 48 12.35 -4.88 2.41
C GLN A 48 11.20 -4.72 3.42
N ARG A 49 11.43 -4.08 4.55
CA ARG A 49 10.37 -3.75 5.52
C ARG A 49 9.66 -2.43 5.22
N PHE A 50 10.04 -1.75 4.13
CA PHE A 50 9.33 -0.61 3.56
C PHE A 50 8.61 -1.09 2.30
N GLN A 51 7.29 -1.19 2.34
CA GLN A 51 6.49 -1.85 1.31
C GLN A 51 5.56 -0.87 0.60
N LYS A 52 5.20 -1.21 -0.65
CA LYS A 52 4.22 -0.47 -1.47
C LYS A 52 3.11 -1.41 -1.92
N LEU A 53 1.87 -0.95 -1.80
CA LEU A 53 0.73 -1.49 -2.54
C LEU A 53 0.44 -0.57 -3.71
N TYR A 54 0.42 -1.15 -4.89
CA TYR A 54 0.19 -0.43 -6.13
C TYR A 54 -1.31 -0.24 -6.37
N GLN A 55 -1.66 0.85 -7.06
CA GLN A 55 -3.02 1.11 -7.55
C GLN A 55 -3.52 -0.01 -8.46
N ASP A 56 -2.64 -0.59 -9.26
CA ASP A 56 -2.91 -1.70 -10.15
C ASP A 56 -2.28 -2.97 -9.61
N PRO A 57 -3.04 -3.89 -8.97
CA PRO A 57 -2.50 -5.10 -8.36
C PRO A 57 -1.65 -5.96 -9.29
N PRO A 58 -1.99 -6.16 -10.59
CA PRO A 58 -1.16 -6.89 -11.54
C PRO A 58 0.30 -6.41 -11.63
N ALA A 59 0.56 -5.12 -11.41
CA ALA A 59 1.93 -4.56 -11.44
C ALA A 59 2.86 -5.19 -10.38
N ALA A 60 2.30 -5.82 -9.35
CA ALA A 60 3.07 -6.50 -8.31
C ALA A 60 3.41 -7.96 -8.64
N PHE A 61 2.95 -8.51 -9.78
CA PHE A 61 3.05 -9.93 -10.10
C PHE A 61 3.66 -10.18 -11.48
N ALA A 62 4.36 -11.31 -11.62
CA ALA A 62 4.79 -11.80 -12.91
C ALA A 62 3.60 -12.45 -13.66
N PRO A 63 3.16 -11.91 -14.82
CA PRO A 63 1.88 -12.30 -15.43
C PRO A 63 1.84 -13.77 -15.90
N HIS A 64 2.99 -14.36 -16.15
CA HIS A 64 3.10 -15.74 -16.66
C HIS A 64 3.37 -16.80 -15.58
N GLN A 65 3.49 -16.38 -14.31
CA GLN A 65 3.69 -17.28 -13.18
C GLN A 65 2.40 -17.47 -12.40
N THR A 66 2.22 -18.67 -11.82
CA THR A 66 1.15 -18.88 -10.84
C THR A 66 1.42 -18.09 -9.56
N LEU A 67 0.36 -17.78 -8.82
CA LEU A 67 0.48 -17.09 -7.53
C LEU A 67 1.31 -17.91 -6.53
N ARG A 68 1.19 -19.25 -6.56
CA ARG A 68 2.03 -20.19 -5.80
C ARG A 68 3.52 -19.93 -6.07
N ARG A 69 3.92 -19.94 -7.34
CA ARG A 69 5.32 -19.77 -7.71
C ARG A 69 5.87 -18.41 -7.29
N GLY A 70 5.06 -17.37 -7.39
CA GLY A 70 5.43 -16.03 -6.89
C GLY A 70 5.65 -16.01 -5.38
N LEU A 71 4.79 -16.67 -4.60
CA LEU A 71 4.94 -16.80 -3.16
C LEU A 71 6.14 -17.67 -2.77
N GLU A 72 6.36 -18.80 -3.43
CA GLU A 72 7.52 -19.66 -3.19
C GLU A 72 8.84 -18.92 -3.40
N HIS A 73 8.94 -18.11 -4.47
CA HIS A 73 10.12 -17.28 -4.71
C HIS A 73 10.33 -16.25 -3.60
N LEU A 74 9.26 -15.56 -3.17
CA LEU A 74 9.33 -14.60 -2.06
C LEU A 74 9.81 -15.27 -0.77
N LEU A 75 9.17 -16.36 -0.39
CA LEU A 75 9.49 -17.09 0.84
C LEU A 75 10.92 -17.63 0.82
N LYS A 76 11.36 -18.19 -0.29
CA LYS A 76 12.73 -18.66 -0.47
C LYS A 76 13.76 -17.53 -0.35
N LEU A 77 13.50 -16.38 -1.01
CA LEU A 77 14.38 -15.22 -0.98
C LEU A 77 14.58 -14.68 0.44
N HIS A 78 13.50 -14.65 1.24
CA HIS A 78 13.51 -14.11 2.59
C HIS A 78 13.65 -15.19 3.68
N ARG A 79 13.85 -16.46 3.30
CA ARG A 79 14.00 -17.62 4.22
C ARG A 79 12.82 -17.78 5.17
N LEU A 80 11.62 -17.53 4.65
CA LEU A 80 10.38 -17.67 5.40
C LEU A 80 9.78 -19.05 5.17
N PRO A 81 9.21 -19.72 6.20
CA PRO A 81 8.56 -21.01 6.05
C PRO A 81 7.19 -20.83 5.34
N TRP A 82 6.79 -21.84 4.55
CA TRP A 82 5.52 -21.84 3.83
C TRP A 82 4.30 -21.67 4.74
N ARG A 83 4.37 -22.19 5.95
CA ARG A 83 3.32 -22.03 6.97
C ARG A 83 2.90 -20.58 7.21
N GLN A 84 3.83 -19.62 7.13
CA GLN A 84 3.50 -18.19 7.28
C GLN A 84 2.60 -17.70 6.13
N ALA A 85 2.78 -18.22 4.92
CA ALA A 85 1.91 -17.89 3.80
C ALA A 85 0.51 -18.51 4.00
N GLU A 86 0.42 -19.75 4.47
CA GLU A 86 -0.87 -20.41 4.77
C GLU A 86 -1.66 -19.65 5.84
N GLU A 87 -1.02 -19.31 6.96
CA GLU A 87 -1.63 -18.52 8.03
C GLU A 87 -2.07 -17.11 7.55
N ALA A 88 -1.27 -16.49 6.67
CA ALA A 88 -1.62 -15.20 6.10
C ALA A 88 -2.77 -15.31 5.08
N MET A 89 -2.81 -16.37 4.27
CA MET A 89 -3.91 -16.64 3.35
C MET A 89 -5.24 -16.86 4.09
N GLU A 90 -5.23 -17.61 5.17
CA GLU A 90 -6.42 -17.82 6.01
C GLU A 90 -6.97 -16.50 6.55
N ARG A 91 -6.11 -15.64 7.11
CA ARG A 91 -6.50 -14.31 7.62
C ARG A 91 -7.04 -13.39 6.53
N LEU A 92 -6.58 -13.55 5.29
CA LEU A 92 -6.98 -12.76 4.13
C LEU A 92 -8.15 -13.38 3.35
N ALA A 93 -8.74 -14.48 3.87
CA ALA A 93 -9.81 -15.24 3.21
C ALA A 93 -9.45 -15.61 1.75
N LEU A 94 -8.20 -16.03 1.51
CA LEU A 94 -7.71 -16.49 0.22
C LEU A 94 -7.80 -18.02 0.13
N ALA A 95 -8.65 -18.51 -0.76
CA ALA A 95 -8.80 -19.94 -0.96
C ALA A 95 -7.52 -20.59 -1.55
N PRO A 96 -7.05 -21.74 -1.05
CA PRO A 96 -5.83 -22.40 -1.53
C PRO A 96 -5.83 -22.70 -3.03
N VAL A 97 -6.99 -22.93 -3.64
CA VAL A 97 -7.15 -23.20 -5.09
C VAL A 97 -6.66 -22.02 -5.95
N LEU A 98 -6.67 -20.80 -5.42
CA LEU A 98 -6.19 -19.61 -6.12
C LEU A 98 -4.67 -19.64 -6.37
N LEU A 99 -3.92 -20.38 -5.57
CA LEU A 99 -2.47 -20.52 -5.71
C LEU A 99 -2.05 -21.05 -7.09
N ASP A 100 -2.86 -21.90 -7.69
CA ASP A 100 -2.56 -22.52 -8.98
C ASP A 100 -3.03 -21.66 -10.18
N ARG A 101 -3.61 -20.50 -9.89
CA ARG A 101 -4.03 -19.50 -10.88
C ARG A 101 -2.91 -18.49 -11.16
N ARG A 102 -2.98 -17.87 -12.34
CA ARG A 102 -2.15 -16.71 -12.72
C ARG A 102 -2.84 -15.42 -12.27
N PRO A 103 -2.10 -14.29 -12.16
CA PRO A 103 -2.68 -13.01 -11.75
C PRO A 103 -3.90 -12.56 -12.56
N GLY A 104 -3.94 -12.86 -13.87
CA GLY A 104 -5.08 -12.52 -14.73
C GLY A 104 -6.28 -13.48 -14.66
N GLU A 105 -6.18 -14.55 -13.85
CA GLU A 105 -7.21 -15.58 -13.72
C GLU A 105 -7.98 -15.51 -12.39
N VAL A 106 -7.71 -14.48 -11.59
CA VAL A 106 -8.36 -14.20 -10.30
C VAL A 106 -9.05 -12.84 -10.33
N SER A 107 -9.99 -12.61 -9.42
CA SER A 107 -10.68 -11.32 -9.30
C SER A 107 -9.72 -10.21 -8.82
N GLY A 108 -10.06 -8.95 -9.10
CA GLY A 108 -9.27 -7.81 -8.65
C GLY A 108 -9.12 -7.76 -7.13
N GLY A 109 -10.17 -8.08 -6.38
CA GLY A 109 -10.14 -8.16 -4.91
C GLY A 109 -9.27 -9.28 -4.38
N GLU A 110 -9.30 -10.48 -5.00
CA GLU A 110 -8.41 -11.58 -4.65
C GLU A 110 -6.95 -11.22 -4.93
N LEU A 111 -6.67 -10.65 -6.10
CA LEU A 111 -5.31 -10.25 -6.45
C LEU A 111 -4.78 -9.15 -5.53
N GLN A 112 -5.63 -8.21 -5.13
CA GLN A 112 -5.27 -7.18 -4.15
C GLN A 112 -4.94 -7.80 -2.78
N ARG A 113 -5.75 -8.77 -2.32
CA ARG A 113 -5.45 -9.49 -1.08
C ARG A 113 -4.14 -10.28 -1.18
N PHE A 114 -3.82 -10.88 -2.34
CA PHE A 114 -2.50 -11.47 -2.58
C PHE A 114 -1.36 -10.46 -2.55
N ALA A 115 -1.55 -9.23 -3.08
CA ALA A 115 -0.55 -8.16 -2.98
C ALA A 115 -0.31 -7.75 -1.51
N ILE A 116 -1.38 -7.64 -0.71
CA ILE A 116 -1.29 -7.39 0.73
C ILE A 116 -0.57 -8.52 1.45
N LEU A 117 -0.93 -9.79 1.17
CA LEU A 117 -0.27 -10.97 1.71
C LEU A 117 1.26 -10.88 1.51
N ARG A 118 1.70 -10.63 0.27
CA ARG A 118 3.12 -10.51 -0.06
C ARG A 118 3.80 -9.40 0.74
N ALA A 119 3.16 -8.24 0.87
CA ALA A 119 3.69 -7.13 1.65
C ALA A 119 3.78 -7.47 3.15
N LEU A 120 2.72 -8.06 3.73
CA LEU A 120 2.65 -8.36 5.16
C LEU A 120 3.54 -9.53 5.58
N LEU A 121 3.89 -10.46 4.67
CA LEU A 121 4.85 -11.53 4.94
C LEU A 121 6.25 -11.00 5.27
N LEU A 122 6.60 -9.81 4.78
CA LEU A 122 7.90 -9.18 5.05
C LEU A 122 7.93 -8.37 6.35
N ASP A 123 6.89 -8.48 7.18
CA ASP A 123 6.74 -7.77 8.45
C ASP A 123 7.08 -6.27 8.32
N PRO A 124 6.33 -5.52 7.47
CA PRO A 124 6.68 -4.16 7.14
C PRO A 124 6.58 -3.24 8.35
N VAL A 125 7.52 -2.31 8.47
CA VAL A 125 7.44 -1.19 9.43
C VAL A 125 6.70 -0.01 8.85
N PHE A 126 6.72 0.12 7.52
CA PHE A 126 6.04 1.16 6.76
C PHE A 126 5.41 0.56 5.50
N LEU A 127 4.16 0.92 5.25
CA LEU A 127 3.42 0.53 4.06
C LEU A 127 2.82 1.77 3.40
N PHE A 128 3.12 1.96 2.14
CA PHE A 128 2.51 2.97 1.29
C PHE A 128 1.43 2.33 0.42
N ALA A 129 0.17 2.65 0.67
CA ALA A 129 -0.99 2.21 -0.11
C ALA A 129 -1.38 3.31 -1.11
N ASP A 130 -0.94 3.16 -2.36
CA ASP A 130 -1.12 4.12 -3.44
C ASP A 130 -2.44 3.81 -4.17
N GLU A 131 -3.53 4.44 -3.75
CA GLU A 131 -4.89 4.20 -4.27
C GLU A 131 -5.27 2.71 -4.33
N ALA A 132 -4.73 1.92 -3.39
CA ALA A 132 -4.79 0.45 -3.42
C ALA A 132 -6.20 -0.14 -3.32
N THR A 133 -7.23 0.68 -3.08
CA THR A 133 -8.63 0.23 -3.00
C THR A 133 -9.54 0.84 -4.08
N SER A 134 -9.03 1.75 -4.91
CA SER A 134 -9.84 2.53 -5.86
C SER A 134 -10.53 1.70 -6.96
N ARG A 135 -10.02 0.48 -7.22
CA ARG A 135 -10.57 -0.44 -8.25
C ARG A 135 -11.37 -1.60 -7.68
N LEU A 136 -11.61 -1.60 -6.38
CA LEU A 136 -12.35 -2.64 -5.71
C LEU A 136 -13.83 -2.26 -5.58
N ASP A 137 -14.70 -3.27 -5.57
CA ASP A 137 -16.08 -3.09 -5.14
C ASP A 137 -16.14 -2.67 -3.66
N PRO A 138 -17.23 -2.06 -3.18
CA PRO A 138 -17.32 -1.51 -1.83
C PRO A 138 -17.08 -2.55 -0.71
N VAL A 139 -17.46 -3.81 -0.92
CA VAL A 139 -17.27 -4.89 0.07
C VAL A 139 -15.80 -5.26 0.15
N SER A 140 -15.18 -5.55 -0.99
CA SER A 140 -13.74 -5.85 -1.07
C SER A 140 -12.87 -4.71 -0.54
N GLN A 141 -13.29 -3.46 -0.78
CA GLN A 141 -12.60 -2.27 -0.26
C GLN A 141 -12.63 -2.23 1.26
N GLN A 142 -13.79 -2.48 1.89
CA GLN A 142 -13.92 -2.50 3.34
C GLN A 142 -13.05 -3.60 3.96
N ASP A 143 -13.04 -4.79 3.37
CA ASP A 143 -12.23 -5.92 3.82
C ASP A 143 -10.74 -5.58 3.79
N VAL A 144 -10.26 -5.04 2.66
CA VAL A 144 -8.85 -4.64 2.50
C VAL A 144 -8.46 -3.56 3.52
N VAL A 145 -9.30 -2.55 3.70
CA VAL A 145 -9.04 -1.49 4.69
C VAL A 145 -9.00 -2.06 6.10
N ALA A 146 -9.93 -2.95 6.47
CA ALA A 146 -9.96 -3.59 7.78
C ALA A 146 -8.67 -4.37 8.05
N ILE A 147 -8.17 -5.13 7.08
CA ILE A 147 -6.91 -5.87 7.17
C ILE A 147 -5.72 -4.94 7.41
N LEU A 148 -5.64 -3.82 6.68
CA LEU A 148 -4.56 -2.85 6.85
C LEU A 148 -4.61 -2.18 8.22
N ILE A 149 -5.79 -1.80 8.69
CA ILE A 149 -5.99 -1.20 10.02
C ILE A 149 -5.65 -2.21 11.13
N ASP A 150 -6.01 -3.48 10.96
CA ASP A 150 -5.61 -4.54 11.89
C ASP A 150 -4.08 -4.67 11.99
N ALA A 151 -3.37 -4.62 10.86
CA ALA A 151 -1.91 -4.64 10.85
C ALA A 151 -1.30 -3.40 11.55
N VAL A 152 -1.92 -2.22 11.40
CA VAL A 152 -1.49 -1.01 12.13
C VAL A 152 -1.64 -1.20 13.64
N ARG A 153 -2.81 -1.69 14.09
CA ARG A 153 -3.12 -1.85 15.52
C ARG A 153 -2.30 -2.95 16.19
N ASN A 154 -2.19 -4.10 15.54
CA ASN A 154 -1.64 -5.31 16.17
C ASN A 154 -0.14 -5.50 15.92
N ARG A 155 0.42 -4.90 14.85
CA ARG A 155 1.85 -5.02 14.50
C ARG A 155 2.61 -3.70 14.60
N GLY A 156 1.92 -2.59 14.87
CA GLY A 156 2.52 -1.25 14.90
C GLY A 156 3.00 -0.80 13.51
N LEU A 157 2.33 -1.25 12.43
CA LEU A 157 2.60 -0.80 11.07
C LEU A 157 2.36 0.70 10.95
N ALA A 158 3.30 1.45 10.37
CA ALA A 158 3.08 2.81 9.94
C ALA A 158 2.44 2.78 8.54
N LEU A 159 1.26 3.34 8.36
CA LEU A 159 0.48 3.25 7.12
C LEU A 159 0.26 4.63 6.51
N LEU A 160 0.68 4.80 5.26
CA LEU A 160 0.36 5.95 4.43
C LEU A 160 -0.62 5.52 3.35
N ILE A 161 -1.81 6.13 3.33
CA ILE A 161 -2.85 5.86 2.33
C ILE A 161 -2.99 7.06 1.42
N VAL A 162 -2.93 6.85 0.11
CA VAL A 162 -3.41 7.81 -0.89
C VAL A 162 -4.80 7.36 -1.34
N THR A 163 -5.76 8.27 -1.26
CA THR A 163 -7.14 8.02 -1.70
C THR A 163 -7.81 9.29 -2.18
N HIS A 164 -8.74 9.16 -3.11
CA HIS A 164 -9.66 10.23 -3.53
C HIS A 164 -10.93 10.27 -2.67
N GLU A 165 -11.18 9.23 -1.89
CA GLU A 165 -12.36 9.12 -1.03
C GLU A 165 -12.11 9.81 0.31
N ILE A 166 -12.60 11.04 0.45
CA ILE A 166 -12.43 11.84 1.67
C ILE A 166 -13.06 11.12 2.88
N ALA A 167 -14.26 10.55 2.72
CA ALA A 167 -14.93 9.82 3.80
C ALA A 167 -14.13 8.60 4.30
N LEU A 168 -13.45 7.88 3.41
CA LEU A 168 -12.55 6.80 3.79
C LEU A 168 -11.36 7.36 4.57
N ALA A 169 -10.71 8.40 4.05
CA ALA A 169 -9.56 9.02 4.69
C ALA A 169 -9.88 9.48 6.13
N GLU A 170 -10.99 10.21 6.31
CA GLU A 170 -11.43 10.72 7.62
C GLU A 170 -11.82 9.61 8.61
N ARG A 171 -12.35 8.47 8.10
CA ARG A 171 -12.74 7.34 8.94
C ARG A 171 -11.54 6.54 9.48
N VAL A 172 -10.45 6.44 8.72
CA VAL A 172 -9.36 5.50 9.06
C VAL A 172 -8.07 6.18 9.48
N ALA A 173 -7.81 7.41 9.03
CA ALA A 173 -6.57 8.12 9.31
C ALA A 173 -6.65 8.92 10.60
N SER A 174 -5.57 8.88 11.38
CA SER A 174 -5.37 9.78 12.52
C SER A 174 -5.08 11.22 12.06
N ARG A 175 -4.60 11.36 10.82
CA ARG A 175 -4.27 12.66 10.20
C ARG A 175 -4.48 12.60 8.69
N VAL A 176 -5.18 13.59 8.15
CA VAL A 176 -5.40 13.76 6.71
C VAL A 176 -4.60 14.96 6.22
N ILE A 177 -3.76 14.74 5.21
CA ILE A 177 -2.97 15.77 4.54
C ILE A 177 -3.59 16.03 3.18
N ARG A 178 -4.03 17.27 2.94
CA ARG A 178 -4.58 17.70 1.65
C ARG A 178 -3.48 18.39 0.85
N ILE A 179 -3.24 17.94 -0.39
CA ILE A 179 -2.22 18.51 -1.26
C ILE A 179 -2.90 19.16 -2.47
N GLY A 180 -2.41 20.36 -2.85
CA GLY A 180 -2.91 21.06 -4.03
C GLY A 180 -4.20 21.85 -3.84
N SER A 181 -4.66 22.05 -2.59
CA SER A 181 -5.78 22.95 -2.29
C SER A 181 -5.42 24.45 -2.34
N ASP A 182 -4.13 24.79 -2.39
CA ASP A 182 -3.62 26.16 -2.29
C ASP A 182 -2.88 26.66 -3.54
N LEU A 183 -3.17 26.12 -4.73
CA LEU A 183 -2.83 26.84 -5.96
C LEU A 183 -3.90 27.92 -6.16
N PRO A 184 -3.56 29.23 -6.01
CA PRO A 184 -4.48 30.27 -6.44
C PRO A 184 -4.79 30.01 -7.91
N LEU A 185 -6.07 29.94 -8.26
CA LEU A 185 -6.52 29.96 -9.66
C LEU A 185 -5.79 31.14 -10.32
N ALA A 186 -4.88 30.84 -11.23
CA ALA A 186 -4.22 31.85 -12.03
C ALA A 186 -5.31 32.71 -12.66
N GLY A 187 -5.27 34.00 -12.35
CA GLY A 187 -6.33 34.93 -12.66
C GLY A 187 -6.75 34.84 -14.12
N SER A 188 -8.05 34.81 -14.32
CA SER A 188 -8.67 35.32 -15.53
C SER A 188 -8.19 36.76 -15.70
N GLY A 189 -7.12 36.94 -16.49
CA GLY A 189 -6.72 38.25 -16.98
C GLY A 189 -7.76 38.68 -17.98
N ASP A 190 -8.62 39.59 -17.56
CA ASP A 190 -9.33 40.47 -18.46
C ASP A 190 -8.31 41.34 -19.21
N ALA A 191 -8.33 41.30 -20.49
CA ALA A 191 -8.05 42.41 -21.42
C ALA A 191 -8.58 42.07 -22.82
#